data_10f540668e5b49d4ecb23fda7a52e4df
#
_entry.id   10f540668e5b49d4ecb23fda7a52e4df
#
_cell.length_a   1.000
_cell.length_b   1.000
_cell.length_c   1.000
_cell.angle_alpha   90.00
_cell.angle_beta   90.00
_cell.angle_gamma   90.00
#
_symmetry.space_group_name_H-M   'P 1'
#
loop_
_entity.id
_entity.type
_entity.pdbx_description
1 polymer ?
#
loop_
_entity_poly.entity_id
_entity_poly.type
_entity_poly.pdbx_seq_one_letter_code
_entity_poly.pdbx_strand_id
1 'polypeptide(L)'
;MGKDVIVALDFDSKEKTLAFLDRFTEEKPFVKIGMELFYAEGPSIVREIRARGHKIFLDLKLHDIPNTVKKAMAALSALDVDIVNLHAAGTAAMMTAALEGLTRPDGTRPLLIAVTQLTSTDQERMERELWIEKPLAEVVMHYAENAAQAGLDGVVCSPLEAGIVHERCGKDFLTVTPG
;
A
#
# COMPACT_ATOMS: atom_id res chain seq x y z
N MET A 1 0.06 18.48 1.51
CA MET A 1 -0.47 17.47 2.46
C MET A 1 0.42 17.45 3.68
N GLY A 2 -0.16 17.38 4.90
CA GLY A 2 0.62 17.19 6.13
C GLY A 2 1.31 15.82 6.11
N LYS A 3 2.38 15.69 6.90
CA LYS A 3 3.04 14.40 7.08
C LYS A 3 2.23 13.59 8.09
N ASP A 4 1.41 12.66 7.59
CA ASP A 4 0.66 11.76 8.47
C ASP A 4 1.56 10.62 8.95
N VAL A 5 1.42 10.27 10.23
CA VAL A 5 2.05 9.08 10.80
C VAL A 5 1.04 7.94 10.72
N ILE A 6 1.45 6.80 10.15
CA ILE A 6 0.64 5.60 10.06
C ILE A 6 1.17 4.57 11.05
N VAL A 7 0.35 4.20 12.03
CA VAL A 7 0.71 3.24 13.08
C VAL A 7 0.46 1.81 12.57
N ALA A 8 1.51 0.99 12.49
CA ALA A 8 1.37 -0.40 12.10
C ALA A 8 0.73 -1.24 13.23
N LEU A 9 -0.37 -1.93 12.90
CA LEU A 9 -1.06 -2.85 13.80
C LEU A 9 -0.53 -4.28 13.58
N ASP A 10 0.74 -4.48 13.91
CA ASP A 10 1.42 -5.78 13.75
C ASP A 10 1.14 -6.64 14.99
N PHE A 11 -0.12 -7.05 15.14
CA PHE A 11 -0.63 -7.92 16.20
C PHE A 11 -1.16 -9.23 15.60
N ASP A 12 -1.06 -10.29 16.38
CA ASP A 12 -1.47 -11.65 16.02
C ASP A 12 -2.97 -11.93 16.28
N SER A 13 -3.69 -10.99 16.89
CA SER A 13 -5.11 -11.17 17.24
C SER A 13 -5.89 -9.85 17.31
N LYS A 14 -7.19 -9.98 17.12
CA LYS A 14 -8.18 -8.91 17.28
C LYS A 14 -8.14 -8.31 18.69
N GLU A 15 -8.09 -9.16 19.71
CA GLU A 15 -8.13 -8.73 21.11
C GLU A 15 -6.97 -7.78 21.44
N LYS A 16 -5.75 -8.15 21.05
CA LYS A 16 -4.55 -7.31 21.26
C LYS A 16 -4.65 -6.00 20.47
N THR A 17 -5.11 -6.09 19.23
CA THR A 17 -5.30 -4.92 18.37
C THR A 17 -6.27 -3.93 18.99
N LEU A 18 -7.44 -4.39 19.41
CA LEU A 18 -8.47 -3.52 19.96
C LEU A 18 -8.06 -2.95 21.32
N ALA A 19 -7.41 -3.75 22.18
CA ALA A 19 -6.86 -3.26 23.46
C ALA A 19 -5.80 -2.17 23.25
N PHE A 20 -4.99 -2.27 22.19
CA PHE A 20 -4.07 -1.20 21.82
C PHE A 20 -4.80 0.07 21.38
N LEU A 21 -5.80 -0.06 20.50
CA LEU A 21 -6.57 1.07 19.98
C LEU A 21 -7.44 1.75 21.04
N ASP A 22 -7.90 1.03 22.05
CA ASP A 22 -8.69 1.57 23.18
C ASP A 22 -7.89 2.57 24.04
N ARG A 23 -6.55 2.61 23.90
CA ARG A 23 -5.69 3.60 24.58
C ARG A 23 -5.78 4.99 23.95
N PHE A 24 -6.30 5.11 22.74
CA PHE A 24 -6.48 6.37 22.01
C PHE A 24 -7.92 6.85 22.18
N THR A 25 -8.18 7.64 23.19
CA THR A 25 -9.54 8.10 23.54
C THR A 25 -9.97 9.35 22.76
N GLU A 26 -9.05 10.29 22.54
CA GLU A 26 -9.34 11.59 21.93
C GLU A 26 -8.98 11.61 20.45
N GLU A 27 -7.76 11.24 20.10
CA GLU A 27 -7.29 11.20 18.71
C GLU A 27 -7.32 9.78 18.17
N LYS A 28 -7.79 9.63 16.93
CA LYS A 28 -7.83 8.35 16.23
C LYS A 28 -6.66 8.28 15.25
N PRO A 29 -5.55 7.57 15.58
CA PRO A 29 -4.42 7.46 14.67
C PRO A 29 -4.83 6.84 13.33
N PHE A 30 -4.16 7.25 12.27
CA PHE A 30 -4.17 6.52 11.02
C PHE A 30 -3.41 5.20 11.22
N VAL A 31 -4.01 4.08 10.86
CA VAL A 31 -3.44 2.76 11.14
C VAL A 31 -3.23 1.94 9.88
N LYS A 32 -2.23 1.05 9.93
CA LYS A 32 -1.95 0.05 8.89
C LYS A 32 -2.36 -1.34 9.38
N ILE A 33 -3.20 -2.00 8.59
CA ILE A 33 -3.53 -3.41 8.77
C ILE A 33 -2.70 -4.22 7.78
N GLY A 34 -1.75 -4.99 8.27
CA GLY A 34 -0.89 -5.85 7.46
C GLY A 34 -1.50 -7.23 7.21
N MET A 35 -0.76 -8.05 6.46
CA MET A 35 -1.17 -9.41 6.08
C MET A 35 -1.46 -10.30 7.30
N GLU A 36 -0.62 -10.26 8.34
CA GLU A 36 -0.77 -11.11 9.52
C GLU A 36 -2.14 -10.93 10.15
N LEU A 37 -2.47 -9.72 10.57
CA LEU A 37 -3.75 -9.42 11.21
C LEU A 37 -4.95 -9.66 10.27
N PHE A 38 -4.81 -9.29 8.99
CA PHE A 38 -5.90 -9.46 8.02
C PHE A 38 -6.18 -10.94 7.73
N TYR A 39 -5.16 -11.79 7.61
CA TYR A 39 -5.36 -13.21 7.36
C TYR A 39 -5.82 -13.97 8.61
N ALA A 40 -5.43 -13.51 9.81
CA ALA A 40 -5.92 -14.09 11.06
C ALA A 40 -7.42 -13.79 11.29
N GLU A 41 -7.86 -12.56 11.04
CA GLU A 41 -9.17 -12.05 11.48
C GLU A 41 -10.15 -11.79 10.32
N GLY A 42 -9.66 -11.80 9.09
CA GLY A 42 -10.44 -11.54 7.89
C GLY A 42 -10.96 -10.08 7.80
N PRO A 43 -11.89 -9.81 6.87
CA PRO A 43 -12.44 -8.46 6.65
C PRO A 43 -13.19 -7.87 7.84
N SER A 44 -13.54 -8.68 8.84
CA SER A 44 -14.26 -8.24 10.03
C SER A 44 -13.45 -7.24 10.85
N ILE A 45 -12.14 -7.43 10.98
CA ILE A 45 -11.26 -6.52 11.73
C ILE A 45 -11.19 -5.14 11.08
N VAL A 46 -11.19 -5.09 9.75
CA VAL A 46 -11.19 -3.82 9.00
C VAL A 46 -12.44 -3.00 9.32
N ARG A 47 -13.62 -3.64 9.27
CA ARG A 47 -14.90 -2.98 9.58
C ARG A 47 -14.96 -2.50 11.03
N GLU A 48 -14.44 -3.28 11.95
CA GLU A 48 -14.44 -2.92 13.37
C GLU A 48 -13.51 -1.73 13.67
N ILE A 49 -12.32 -1.71 13.08
CA ILE A 49 -11.40 -0.59 13.20
C ILE A 49 -11.96 0.66 12.53
N ARG A 50 -12.61 0.52 11.37
CA ARG A 50 -13.30 1.63 10.70
C ARG A 50 -14.44 2.19 11.54
N ALA A 51 -15.27 1.34 12.14
CA ALA A 51 -16.36 1.75 13.02
C ALA A 51 -15.90 2.53 14.26
N ARG A 52 -14.63 2.36 14.68
CA ARG A 52 -13.99 3.13 15.76
C ARG A 52 -13.47 4.50 15.31
N GLY A 53 -13.60 4.84 14.02
CA GLY A 53 -13.25 6.14 13.44
C GLY A 53 -11.82 6.27 12.93
N HIS A 54 -11.05 5.19 12.84
CA HIS A 54 -9.69 5.23 12.32
C HIS A 54 -9.66 5.31 10.79
N LYS A 55 -8.69 6.06 10.24
CA LYS A 55 -8.27 5.89 8.86
C LYS A 55 -7.45 4.62 8.73
N ILE A 56 -7.58 3.92 7.60
CA ILE A 56 -6.99 2.60 7.41
C ILE A 56 -6.18 2.52 6.12
N PHE A 57 -4.91 2.15 6.24
CA PHE A 57 -4.10 1.62 5.15
C PHE A 57 -4.13 0.09 5.21
N LEU A 58 -4.76 -0.54 4.23
CA LEU A 58 -4.81 -2.00 4.13
C LEU A 58 -3.64 -2.49 3.26
N ASP A 59 -2.61 -3.02 3.93
CA ASP A 59 -1.29 -3.32 3.37
C ASP A 59 -1.16 -4.82 3.04
N LEU A 60 -1.80 -5.26 1.94
CA LEU A 60 -1.83 -6.67 1.51
C LEU A 60 -0.90 -6.98 0.33
N LYS A 61 -0.33 -5.96 -0.30
CA LYS A 61 0.69 -6.08 -1.37
C LYS A 61 0.28 -7.03 -2.51
N LEU A 62 -0.90 -6.81 -3.10
CA LEU A 62 -1.44 -7.67 -4.14
C LEU A 62 -0.46 -7.82 -5.32
N HIS A 63 -0.27 -9.07 -5.74
CA HIS A 63 0.59 -9.40 -6.87
C HIS A 63 0.11 -10.70 -7.51
N ASP A 64 -0.58 -10.58 -8.64
CA ASP A 64 -1.15 -11.70 -9.40
C ASP A 64 -1.44 -11.24 -10.84
N ILE A 65 -1.97 -12.11 -11.69
CA ILE A 65 -2.40 -11.73 -13.04
C ILE A 65 -3.46 -10.60 -12.97
N PRO A 66 -3.52 -9.71 -13.99
CA PRO A 66 -4.35 -8.50 -13.95
C PRO A 66 -5.81 -8.74 -13.56
N ASN A 67 -6.46 -9.79 -14.10
CA ASN A 67 -7.86 -10.08 -13.81
C ASN A 67 -8.10 -10.51 -12.35
N THR A 68 -7.18 -11.24 -11.75
CA THR A 68 -7.26 -11.64 -10.33
C THR A 68 -7.13 -10.42 -9.44
N VAL A 69 -6.14 -9.56 -9.72
CA VAL A 69 -5.94 -8.32 -8.95
C VAL A 69 -7.13 -7.37 -9.09
N LYS A 70 -7.68 -7.22 -10.31
CA LYS A 70 -8.91 -6.44 -10.54
C LYS A 70 -10.06 -6.88 -9.63
N LYS A 71 -10.34 -8.19 -9.60
CA LYS A 71 -11.43 -8.75 -8.77
C LYS A 71 -11.15 -8.62 -7.27
N ALA A 72 -9.90 -8.81 -6.85
CA ALA A 72 -9.49 -8.62 -5.47
C ALA A 72 -9.66 -7.15 -5.03
N MET A 73 -9.22 -6.20 -5.86
CA MET A 73 -9.38 -4.77 -5.59
C MET A 73 -10.85 -4.34 -5.52
N ALA A 74 -11.72 -4.92 -6.35
CA ALA A 74 -13.17 -4.69 -6.24
C ALA A 74 -13.73 -5.16 -4.88
N ALA A 75 -13.26 -6.30 -4.37
CA ALA A 75 -13.64 -6.76 -3.04
C ALA A 75 -13.10 -5.84 -1.92
N LEU A 76 -11.85 -5.36 -2.05
CA LEU A 76 -11.25 -4.43 -1.08
C LEU A 76 -11.93 -3.06 -1.09
N SER A 77 -12.39 -2.59 -2.25
CA SER A 77 -13.06 -1.29 -2.36
C SER A 77 -14.36 -1.23 -1.53
N ALA A 78 -14.96 -2.38 -1.22
CA ALA A 78 -16.16 -2.48 -0.38
C ALA A 78 -15.87 -2.41 1.14
N LEU A 79 -14.59 -2.38 1.56
CA LEU A 79 -14.20 -2.38 2.98
C LEU A 79 -14.08 -0.98 3.58
N ASP A 80 -14.32 0.07 2.80
CA ASP A 80 -14.24 1.47 3.24
C ASP A 80 -12.87 1.80 3.89
N VAL A 81 -11.78 1.46 3.21
CA VAL A 81 -10.41 1.80 3.60
C VAL A 81 -9.93 3.04 2.86
N ASP A 82 -8.90 3.71 3.39
CA ASP A 82 -8.38 4.95 2.80
C ASP A 82 -7.26 4.70 1.79
N ILE A 83 -6.39 3.72 2.05
CA ILE A 83 -5.29 3.33 1.17
C ILE A 83 -5.25 1.80 1.02
N VAL A 84 -4.94 1.34 -0.18
CA VAL A 84 -4.58 -0.06 -0.49
C VAL A 84 -3.30 -0.10 -1.31
N ASN A 85 -2.64 -1.25 -1.37
CA ASN A 85 -1.41 -1.37 -2.15
C ASN A 85 -1.32 -2.66 -2.98
N LEU A 86 -0.37 -2.64 -3.88
CA LEU A 86 0.06 -3.75 -4.72
C LEU A 86 1.58 -3.66 -4.97
N HIS A 87 2.18 -4.63 -5.62
CA HIS A 87 3.56 -4.57 -6.08
C HIS A 87 3.68 -3.96 -7.47
N ALA A 88 4.56 -2.97 -7.66
CA ALA A 88 4.86 -2.37 -8.97
C ALA A 88 5.43 -3.39 -9.97
N ALA A 89 6.13 -4.41 -9.47
CA ALA A 89 6.68 -5.50 -10.28
C ALA A 89 5.62 -6.30 -11.07
N GLY A 90 4.33 -6.16 -10.74
CA GLY A 90 3.22 -6.77 -11.49
C GLY A 90 2.93 -6.14 -12.85
N THR A 91 3.69 -5.14 -13.26
CA THR A 91 3.59 -4.39 -14.52
C THR A 91 2.42 -3.41 -14.62
N ALA A 92 2.47 -2.53 -15.63
CA ALA A 92 1.43 -1.53 -15.87
C ALA A 92 0.04 -2.17 -16.11
N ALA A 93 -0.01 -3.32 -16.76
CA ALA A 93 -1.27 -4.03 -17.02
C ALA A 93 -1.98 -4.44 -15.72
N MET A 94 -1.23 -4.95 -14.73
CA MET A 94 -1.79 -5.30 -13.43
C MET A 94 -2.23 -4.04 -12.65
N MET A 95 -1.41 -2.98 -12.66
CA MET A 95 -1.72 -1.72 -11.97
C MET A 95 -2.97 -1.05 -12.53
N THR A 96 -3.13 -0.99 -13.85
CA THR A 96 -4.32 -0.45 -14.51
C THR A 96 -5.56 -1.28 -14.19
N ALA A 97 -5.46 -2.60 -14.25
CA ALA A 97 -6.56 -3.50 -13.90
C ALA A 97 -6.96 -3.35 -12.41
N ALA A 98 -5.99 -3.11 -11.53
CA ALA A 98 -6.22 -2.82 -10.12
C ALA A 98 -7.05 -1.54 -9.92
N LEU A 99 -6.70 -0.45 -10.61
CA LEU A 99 -7.46 0.81 -10.58
C LEU A 99 -8.90 0.62 -11.06
N GLU A 100 -9.08 -0.10 -12.16
CA GLU A 100 -10.42 -0.40 -12.67
C GLU A 100 -11.27 -1.16 -11.63
N GLY A 101 -10.68 -2.16 -10.97
CA GLY A 101 -11.36 -2.94 -9.94
C GLY A 101 -11.67 -2.15 -8.68
N LEU A 102 -10.75 -1.25 -8.29
CA LEU A 102 -10.86 -0.45 -7.07
C LEU A 102 -11.89 0.68 -7.19
N THR A 103 -12.11 1.18 -8.42
CA THR A 103 -13.02 2.29 -8.68
C THR A 103 -14.47 1.83 -8.62
N ARG A 104 -15.24 2.45 -7.73
CA ARG A 104 -16.68 2.17 -7.53
C ARG A 104 -17.52 2.75 -8.68
N PRO A 105 -18.79 2.33 -8.85
CA PRO A 105 -19.66 2.85 -9.90
C PRO A 105 -19.88 4.38 -9.85
N ASP A 106 -19.75 4.98 -8.67
CA ASP A 106 -19.84 6.43 -8.45
C ASP A 106 -18.53 7.18 -8.75
N GLY A 107 -17.49 6.49 -9.18
CA GLY A 107 -16.17 7.03 -9.47
C GLY A 107 -15.26 7.19 -8.24
N THR A 108 -15.74 6.92 -7.03
CA THR A 108 -14.93 6.99 -5.81
C THR A 108 -14.06 5.76 -5.66
N ARG A 109 -12.91 5.89 -5.00
CA ARG A 109 -12.04 4.77 -4.64
C ARG A 109 -11.10 5.14 -3.48
N PRO A 110 -10.58 4.15 -2.76
CA PRO A 110 -9.38 4.34 -1.93
C PRO A 110 -8.18 4.79 -2.77
N LEU A 111 -7.19 5.38 -2.13
CA LEU A 111 -5.90 5.62 -2.77
C LEU A 111 -5.21 4.28 -3.05
N LEU A 112 -4.59 4.16 -4.22
CA LEU A 112 -3.83 2.99 -4.63
C LEU A 112 -2.35 3.35 -4.76
N ILE A 113 -1.50 2.69 -3.99
CA ILE A 113 -0.05 2.89 -4.03
C ILE A 113 0.68 1.60 -4.38
N ALA A 114 1.85 1.71 -5.00
CA ALA A 114 2.64 0.56 -5.39
C ALA A 114 3.89 0.40 -4.53
N VAL A 115 4.17 -0.81 -4.07
CA VAL A 115 5.47 -1.15 -3.46
C VAL A 115 6.50 -1.24 -4.58
N THR A 116 7.58 -0.45 -4.49
CA THR A 116 8.68 -0.46 -5.45
C THR A 116 9.55 -1.71 -5.25
N GLN A 117 10.62 -1.60 -4.48
CA GLN A 117 11.34 -2.77 -3.98
C GLN A 117 11.17 -2.86 -2.47
N LEU A 118 11.15 -4.08 -1.93
CA LEU A 118 11.10 -4.28 -0.49
C LEU A 118 12.39 -3.76 0.15
N THR A 119 12.30 -3.10 1.29
CA THR A 119 13.48 -2.59 2.04
C THR A 119 14.44 -3.69 2.48
N SER A 120 14.00 -4.96 2.46
CA SER A 120 14.82 -6.15 2.69
C SER A 120 15.60 -6.61 1.44
N THR A 121 15.33 -6.04 0.26
CA THR A 121 16.01 -6.37 -1.01
C THR A 121 17.16 -5.40 -1.22
N ASP A 122 18.37 -5.87 -1.05
CA ASP A 122 19.60 -5.15 -1.39
C ASP A 122 20.02 -5.38 -2.85
N GLN A 123 21.07 -4.70 -3.30
CA GLN A 123 21.59 -4.82 -4.67
C GLN A 123 21.98 -6.26 -5.01
N GLU A 124 22.69 -6.93 -4.10
CA GLU A 124 23.17 -8.30 -4.34
C GLU A 124 22.00 -9.29 -4.51
N ARG A 125 20.99 -9.24 -3.65
CA ARG A 125 19.80 -10.09 -3.76
C ARG A 125 19.01 -9.81 -5.03
N MET A 126 18.87 -8.54 -5.38
CA MET A 126 18.15 -8.16 -6.59
C MET A 126 18.83 -8.72 -7.85
N GLU A 127 20.16 -8.64 -7.93
CA GLU A 127 20.92 -9.18 -9.07
C GLU A 127 20.89 -10.72 -9.11
N ARG A 128 21.13 -11.38 -7.98
CA ARG A 128 21.31 -12.84 -7.94
C ARG A 128 20.02 -13.64 -7.93
N GLU A 129 18.98 -13.10 -7.26
CA GLU A 129 17.73 -13.85 -7.04
C GLU A 129 16.60 -13.37 -7.97
N LEU A 130 16.55 -12.07 -8.30
CA LEU A 130 15.55 -11.50 -9.22
C LEU A 130 16.08 -11.31 -10.65
N TRP A 131 17.39 -11.49 -10.87
CA TRP A 131 18.06 -11.31 -12.16
C TRP A 131 17.88 -9.91 -12.75
N ILE A 132 17.84 -8.91 -11.89
CA ILE A 132 17.76 -7.50 -12.29
C ILE A 132 19.15 -6.87 -12.10
N GLU A 133 19.89 -6.73 -13.19
CA GLU A 133 21.29 -6.25 -13.20
C GLU A 133 21.42 -4.72 -13.21
N LYS A 134 20.35 -3.99 -12.92
CA LYS A 134 20.34 -2.54 -12.83
C LYS A 134 20.62 -2.06 -11.41
N PRO A 135 21.18 -0.85 -11.20
CA PRO A 135 21.27 -0.27 -9.87
C PRO A 135 19.89 -0.23 -9.17
N LEU A 136 19.85 -0.63 -7.90
CA LEU A 136 18.60 -0.70 -7.12
C LEU A 136 17.83 0.62 -7.16
N ALA A 137 18.53 1.75 -7.04
CA ALA A 137 17.90 3.07 -7.12
C ALA A 137 17.23 3.35 -8.48
N GLU A 138 17.81 2.88 -9.58
CA GLU A 138 17.22 3.01 -10.92
C GLU A 138 15.95 2.15 -11.04
N VAL A 139 15.97 0.93 -10.48
CA VAL A 139 14.81 0.03 -10.49
C VAL A 139 13.67 0.61 -9.67
N VAL A 140 13.96 1.14 -8.49
CA VAL A 140 12.95 1.82 -7.65
C VAL A 140 12.31 2.99 -8.40
N MET A 141 13.13 3.82 -9.06
CA MET A 141 12.62 4.95 -9.84
C MET A 141 11.79 4.51 -11.04
N HIS A 142 12.25 3.50 -11.78
CA HIS A 142 11.50 2.93 -12.91
C HIS A 142 10.12 2.41 -12.45
N TYR A 143 10.04 1.74 -11.31
CA TYR A 143 8.78 1.27 -10.75
C TYR A 143 7.88 2.42 -10.30
N ALA A 144 8.45 3.48 -9.71
CA ALA A 144 7.67 4.65 -9.32
C ALA A 144 7.11 5.39 -10.54
N GLU A 145 7.90 5.57 -11.59
CA GLU A 145 7.46 6.18 -12.85
C GLU A 145 6.37 5.35 -13.54
N ASN A 146 6.52 4.03 -13.58
CA ASN A 146 5.48 3.13 -14.11
C ASN A 146 4.17 3.22 -13.31
N ALA A 147 4.26 3.30 -11.98
CA ALA A 147 3.08 3.46 -11.13
C ALA A 147 2.38 4.81 -11.39
N ALA A 148 3.13 5.90 -11.50
CA ALA A 148 2.61 7.21 -11.83
C ALA A 148 1.95 7.24 -13.23
N GLN A 149 2.59 6.64 -14.25
CA GLN A 149 2.04 6.52 -15.60
C GLN A 149 0.78 5.65 -15.66
N ALA A 150 0.69 4.62 -14.83
CA ALA A 150 -0.51 3.79 -14.70
C ALA A 150 -1.66 4.49 -13.96
N GLY A 151 -1.43 5.70 -13.40
CA GLY A 151 -2.44 6.51 -12.71
C GLY A 151 -2.60 6.19 -11.22
N LEU A 152 -1.62 5.54 -10.59
CA LEU A 152 -1.61 5.31 -9.15
C LEU A 152 -1.36 6.62 -8.39
N ASP A 153 -1.73 6.63 -7.11
CA ASP A 153 -1.64 7.83 -6.26
C ASP A 153 -0.28 7.98 -5.58
N GLY A 154 0.56 6.94 -5.58
CA GLY A 154 1.85 6.98 -4.91
C GLY A 154 2.57 5.63 -4.87
N VAL A 155 3.64 5.60 -4.07
CA VAL A 155 4.46 4.41 -3.86
C VAL A 155 4.85 4.23 -2.39
N VAL A 156 5.21 2.99 -2.06
CA VAL A 156 6.00 2.66 -0.86
C VAL A 156 7.46 2.59 -1.28
N CYS A 157 8.31 3.38 -0.65
CA CYS A 157 9.74 3.46 -0.95
C CYS A 157 10.55 3.77 0.33
N SER A 158 11.86 3.69 0.26
CA SER A 158 12.74 4.14 1.34
C SER A 158 12.62 5.65 1.59
N PRO A 159 12.79 6.14 2.84
CA PRO A 159 12.89 7.57 3.11
C PRO A 159 13.98 8.29 2.29
N LEU A 160 15.06 7.57 1.95
CA LEU A 160 16.15 8.10 1.13
C LEU A 160 15.76 8.34 -0.34
N GLU A 161 14.72 7.66 -0.82
CA GLU A 161 14.24 7.73 -2.20
C GLU A 161 13.09 8.73 -2.38
N ALA A 162 12.40 9.10 -1.30
CA ALA A 162 11.21 9.93 -1.36
C ALA A 162 11.44 11.28 -2.07
N GLY A 163 12.60 11.91 -1.87
CA GLY A 163 12.95 13.17 -2.51
C GLY A 163 12.98 13.07 -4.04
N ILE A 164 13.70 12.06 -4.57
CA ILE A 164 13.82 11.86 -6.01
C ILE A 164 12.51 11.35 -6.63
N VAL A 165 11.71 10.60 -5.89
CA VAL A 165 10.36 10.20 -6.34
C VAL A 165 9.50 11.45 -6.58
N HIS A 166 9.49 12.40 -5.65
CA HIS A 166 8.75 13.66 -5.82
C HIS A 166 9.28 14.53 -6.97
N GLU A 167 10.59 14.53 -7.20
CA GLU A 167 11.18 15.25 -8.35
C GLU A 167 10.71 14.68 -9.69
N ARG A 168 10.61 13.35 -9.80
CA ARG A 168 10.30 12.67 -11.05
C ARG A 168 8.83 12.41 -11.29
N CYS A 169 8.06 12.08 -10.23
CA CYS A 169 6.65 11.73 -10.34
C CYS A 169 5.71 12.87 -9.95
N GLY A 170 6.26 13.99 -9.44
CA GLY A 170 5.48 15.13 -9.01
C GLY A 170 5.31 15.22 -7.48
N LYS A 171 5.15 16.46 -6.98
CA LYS A 171 5.08 16.74 -5.53
C LYS A 171 3.84 16.18 -4.83
N ASP A 172 2.77 15.93 -5.60
CA ASP A 172 1.51 15.39 -5.10
C ASP A 172 1.47 13.86 -5.14
N PHE A 173 2.46 13.21 -5.78
CA PHE A 173 2.59 11.75 -5.80
C PHE A 173 3.03 11.26 -4.43
N LEU A 174 2.19 10.45 -3.77
CA LEU A 174 2.41 10.04 -2.38
C LEU A 174 3.64 9.15 -2.23
N THR A 175 4.39 9.38 -1.15
CA THR A 175 5.43 8.45 -0.70
C THR A 175 5.10 7.97 0.70
N VAL A 176 4.93 6.68 0.86
CA VAL A 176 4.80 6.01 2.16
C VAL A 176 6.13 5.35 2.48
N THR A 177 6.75 5.79 3.56
CA THR A 177 8.10 5.33 3.93
C THR A 177 8.03 4.52 5.21
N PRO A 178 8.37 3.20 5.17
CA PRO A 178 8.50 2.42 6.39
C PRO A 178 9.61 2.99 7.28
N GLY A 179 9.37 3.04 8.58
CA GLY A 179 10.31 3.48 9.61
C GLY A 179 10.98 2.31 10.32
#